data_34675d38548acefc4ce3f5a50411e41c
#
_entry.id   34675d38548acefc4ce3f5a50411e41c
#
_cell.length_a   1.000
_cell.length_b   1.000
_cell.length_c   1.000
_cell.angle_alpha   90.00
_cell.angle_beta   90.00
_cell.angle_gamma   90.00
#
_symmetry.space_group_name_H-M   'P 1'
#
loop_
_entity.id
_entity.type
_entity.pdbx_description
1 polymer ?
#
loop_
_entity_poly.entity_id
_entity_poly.type
_entity_poly.pdbx_seq_one_letter_code
_entity_poly.pdbx_strand_id
1 'polypeptide(L)'
;MPSRSPTRSKRYARRRRRRIASKVHELTDSQWDALKVAWSGCAYCGATATPLQKDCVLPISRGGRYEVNNVVPCCRSCNTSKCNAEVTSWMRRKKLDERAFLLRQAEISASLATQTTEDVAQAECDDDVPA
;
A
#
# COMPACT_ATOMS: atom_id res chain seq x y z
N MET A 1 22.17 -29.48 22.33
CA MET A 1 20.77 -29.10 22.59
C MET A 1 20.03 -29.06 21.26
N PRO A 2 18.91 -29.76 21.15
CA PRO A 2 18.14 -29.67 19.92
C PRO A 2 17.63 -28.26 19.75
N SER A 3 17.79 -27.70 18.55
CA SER A 3 17.25 -26.40 18.23
C SER A 3 15.72 -26.47 18.29
N ARG A 4 15.11 -25.59 19.06
CA ARG A 4 13.65 -25.51 19.11
C ARG A 4 13.10 -25.09 17.74
N SER A 5 12.18 -25.88 17.21
CA SER A 5 11.46 -25.47 16.02
C SER A 5 10.78 -24.13 16.26
N PRO A 6 10.82 -23.20 15.29
CA PRO A 6 10.13 -21.92 15.44
C PRO A 6 8.63 -22.14 15.65
N THR A 7 8.04 -21.35 16.55
CA THR A 7 6.60 -21.39 16.80
C THR A 7 5.81 -21.03 15.54
N ARG A 8 4.55 -21.43 15.48
CA ARG A 8 3.63 -21.13 14.37
C ARG A 8 3.57 -19.64 14.09
N SER A 9 3.53 -18.81 15.13
CA SER A 9 3.50 -17.35 14.98
C SER A 9 4.80 -16.79 14.39
N LYS A 10 5.95 -17.33 14.81
CA LYS A 10 7.26 -16.93 14.26
C LYS A 10 7.39 -17.32 12.80
N ARG A 11 6.90 -18.50 12.39
CA ARG A 11 6.88 -18.93 11.00
C ARG A 11 6.01 -18.02 10.15
N TYR A 12 4.85 -17.64 10.65
CA TYR A 12 3.94 -16.73 9.98
C TYR A 12 4.58 -15.34 9.79
N ALA A 13 5.18 -14.79 10.83
CA ALA A 13 5.87 -13.50 10.78
C ALA A 13 7.02 -13.52 9.79
N ARG A 14 7.79 -14.61 9.72
CA ARG A 14 8.90 -14.79 8.79
C ARG A 14 8.40 -14.84 7.33
N ARG A 15 7.33 -15.59 7.06
CA ARG A 15 6.71 -15.66 5.74
C ARG A 15 6.19 -14.30 5.29
N ARG A 16 5.56 -13.57 6.21
CA ARG A 16 5.06 -12.22 5.94
C ARG A 16 6.19 -11.27 5.58
N ARG A 17 7.29 -11.28 6.34
CA ARG A 17 8.47 -10.45 6.06
C ARG A 17 9.07 -10.76 4.70
N ARG A 18 9.17 -12.03 4.32
CA ARG A 18 9.67 -12.43 3.00
C ARG A 18 8.78 -11.92 1.87
N ARG A 19 7.48 -12.01 2.02
CA ARG A 19 6.52 -11.50 1.03
C ARG A 19 6.65 -9.98 0.87
N ILE A 20 6.73 -9.27 1.96
CA ILE A 20 6.90 -7.82 1.96
C ILE A 20 8.22 -7.45 1.29
N ALA A 21 9.31 -8.10 1.66
CA ALA A 21 10.63 -7.85 1.09
C ALA A 21 10.68 -8.11 -0.41
N SER A 22 10.04 -9.19 -0.90
CA SER A 22 10.00 -9.51 -2.32
C SER A 22 9.18 -8.54 -3.15
N LYS A 23 8.30 -7.74 -2.52
CA LYS A 23 7.38 -6.83 -3.20
C LYS A 23 7.70 -5.35 -3.00
N VAL A 24 8.71 -5.03 -2.20
CA VAL A 24 9.13 -3.65 -1.90
C VAL A 24 9.49 -2.88 -3.17
N HIS A 25 9.98 -3.55 -4.20
CA HIS A 25 10.40 -2.92 -5.45
C HIS A 25 9.25 -2.48 -6.34
N GLU A 26 8.03 -2.94 -6.10
CA GLU A 26 6.86 -2.63 -6.91
C GLU A 26 6.28 -1.24 -6.61
N LEU A 27 6.63 -0.66 -5.46
CA LEU A 27 6.24 0.70 -5.08
C LEU A 27 7.49 1.52 -4.77
N THR A 28 7.74 2.54 -5.58
CA THR A 28 8.89 3.43 -5.39
C THR A 28 8.56 4.50 -4.35
N ASP A 29 9.59 5.14 -3.79
CA ASP A 29 9.43 6.27 -2.88
C ASP A 29 8.72 7.44 -3.55
N SER A 30 9.00 7.67 -4.81
CA SER A 30 8.34 8.68 -5.64
C SER A 30 6.84 8.41 -5.77
N GLN A 31 6.47 7.17 -6.03
CA GLN A 31 5.06 6.75 -6.09
C GLN A 31 4.37 6.90 -4.74
N TRP A 32 5.05 6.55 -3.66
CA TRP A 32 4.51 6.71 -2.31
C TRP A 32 4.25 8.19 -1.98
N ASP A 33 5.18 9.06 -2.32
CA ASP A 33 5.01 10.51 -2.12
C ASP A 33 3.82 11.04 -2.93
N ALA A 34 3.69 10.58 -4.17
CA ALA A 34 2.56 10.95 -5.03
C ALA A 34 1.21 10.48 -4.45
N LEU A 35 1.17 9.28 -3.90
CA LEU A 35 -0.03 8.74 -3.22
C LEU A 35 -0.41 9.61 -2.01
N LYS A 36 0.56 9.98 -1.19
CA LYS A 36 0.30 10.84 -0.02
C LYS A 36 -0.27 12.20 -0.43
N VAL A 37 0.25 12.78 -1.50
CA VAL A 37 -0.26 14.05 -2.03
C VAL A 37 -1.67 13.89 -2.57
N ALA A 38 -1.91 12.84 -3.38
CA ALA A 38 -3.20 12.62 -4.01
C ALA A 38 -4.33 12.38 -3.00
N TRP A 39 -4.06 11.61 -1.94
CA TRP A 39 -5.04 11.32 -0.91
C TRP A 39 -5.18 12.44 0.13
N SER A 40 -4.15 13.25 0.34
CA SER A 40 -4.13 14.36 1.30
C SER A 40 -4.43 13.97 2.74
N GLY A 41 -4.06 12.76 3.14
CA GLY A 41 -4.33 12.23 4.47
C GLY A 41 -4.67 10.76 4.42
N CYS A 42 -5.21 10.23 5.52
CA CYS A 42 -5.65 8.84 5.57
C CYS A 42 -6.75 8.58 4.54
N ALA A 43 -6.54 7.56 3.69
CA ALA A 43 -7.49 7.22 2.64
C ALA A 43 -8.87 6.82 3.19
N TYR A 44 -8.91 6.30 4.40
CA TYR A 44 -10.14 5.78 5.00
C TYR A 44 -10.88 6.80 5.85
N CYS A 45 -10.21 7.47 6.77
CA CYS A 45 -10.85 8.41 7.70
C CYS A 45 -10.52 9.88 7.45
N GLY A 46 -9.57 10.17 6.57
CA GLY A 46 -9.19 11.54 6.23
C GLY A 46 -8.27 12.24 7.23
N ALA A 47 -7.79 11.55 8.25
CA ALA A 47 -6.91 12.15 9.26
C ALA A 47 -5.61 12.67 8.62
N THR A 48 -5.21 13.89 8.98
CA THR A 48 -4.03 14.55 8.41
C THR A 48 -2.92 14.81 9.43
N ALA A 49 -3.23 14.70 10.73
CA ALA A 49 -2.34 15.13 11.81
C ALA A 49 -1.33 14.06 12.24
N THR A 50 -1.40 12.84 11.71
CA THR A 50 -0.54 11.72 12.11
C THR A 50 0.32 11.26 10.95
N PRO A 51 1.49 10.65 11.23
CA PRO A 51 2.28 10.01 10.17
C PRO A 51 1.44 8.95 9.45
N LEU A 52 1.56 8.91 8.13
CA LEU A 52 0.81 7.97 7.31
C LEU A 52 1.63 6.73 7.04
N GLN A 53 0.98 5.58 7.06
CA GLN A 53 1.57 4.28 6.80
C GLN A 53 1.07 3.74 5.47
N LYS A 54 1.84 2.85 4.88
CA LYS A 54 1.42 2.15 3.66
C LYS A 54 0.45 1.03 4.04
N ASP A 55 -0.74 1.05 3.45
CA ASP A 55 -1.71 -0.03 3.62
C ASP A 55 -2.07 -0.60 2.26
N CYS A 56 -2.09 -1.92 2.15
CA CYS A 56 -2.57 -2.60 0.96
C CYS A 56 -4.08 -2.77 1.05
N VAL A 57 -4.82 -2.18 0.11
CA VAL A 57 -6.29 -2.30 0.06
C VAL A 57 -6.69 -3.77 0.00
N LEU A 58 -6.10 -4.52 -0.93
CA LEU A 58 -6.13 -5.98 -0.90
C LEU A 58 -4.88 -6.45 -0.14
N PRO A 59 -5.04 -7.07 1.03
CA PRO A 59 -3.89 -7.48 1.83
C PRO A 59 -2.96 -8.45 1.11
N ILE A 60 -1.67 -8.38 1.41
CA ILE A 60 -0.66 -9.28 0.84
C ILE A 60 -1.02 -10.75 1.12
N SER A 61 -1.55 -11.03 2.32
CA SER A 61 -2.01 -12.37 2.70
C SER A 61 -3.15 -12.90 1.83
N ARG A 62 -3.84 -12.01 1.12
CA ARG A 62 -4.95 -12.35 0.20
C ARG A 62 -4.58 -12.19 -1.26
N GLY A 63 -3.29 -12.09 -1.58
CA GLY A 63 -2.80 -11.95 -2.94
C GLY A 63 -2.55 -10.53 -3.41
N GLY A 64 -2.68 -9.55 -2.53
CA GLY A 64 -2.36 -8.15 -2.84
C GLY A 64 -0.88 -7.92 -3.04
N ARG A 65 -0.54 -6.82 -3.72
CA ARG A 65 0.84 -6.43 -4.02
C ARG A 65 1.09 -5.00 -3.60
N TYR A 66 2.36 -4.68 -3.33
CA TYR A 66 2.82 -3.31 -3.12
C TYR A 66 2.91 -2.59 -4.47
N GLU A 67 1.77 -2.20 -4.99
CA GLU A 67 1.62 -1.51 -6.28
C GLU A 67 0.89 -0.19 -6.07
N VAL A 68 1.13 0.76 -6.97
CA VAL A 68 0.51 2.08 -6.90
C VAL A 68 -1.03 2.02 -6.89
N ASN A 69 -1.61 1.01 -7.50
CA ASN A 69 -3.06 0.82 -7.55
C ASN A 69 -3.62 0.05 -6.35
N ASN A 70 -2.78 -0.43 -5.44
CA ASN A 70 -3.22 -1.21 -4.27
C ASN A 70 -2.76 -0.62 -2.94
N VAL A 71 -1.81 0.32 -2.94
CA VAL A 71 -1.31 0.94 -1.73
C VAL A 71 -1.98 2.29 -1.53
N VAL A 72 -2.42 2.56 -0.30
CA VAL A 72 -2.99 3.85 0.09
C VAL A 72 -2.33 4.33 1.37
N PRO A 73 -2.23 5.66 1.58
CA PRO A 73 -1.80 6.18 2.87
C PRO A 73 -2.89 5.95 3.91
N CYS A 74 -2.48 5.53 5.08
CA CYS A 74 -3.40 5.12 6.14
C CYS A 74 -2.85 5.56 7.49
N CYS A 75 -3.69 6.12 8.35
CA CYS A 75 -3.28 6.42 9.70
C CYS A 75 -3.13 5.13 10.51
N ARG A 76 -2.33 5.20 11.57
CA ARG A 76 -2.05 4.02 12.41
C ARG A 76 -3.33 3.38 12.95
N SER A 77 -4.29 4.20 13.36
CA SER A 77 -5.56 3.72 13.94
C SER A 77 -6.34 2.88 12.93
N CYS A 78 -6.52 3.38 11.71
CA CYS A 78 -7.21 2.64 10.65
C CYS A 78 -6.43 1.40 10.24
N ASN A 79 -5.11 1.49 10.13
CA ASN A 79 -4.27 0.35 9.75
C ASN A 79 -4.38 -0.78 10.77
N THR A 80 -4.29 -0.46 12.06
CA THR A 80 -4.43 -1.44 13.14
C THR A 80 -5.83 -2.06 13.15
N SER A 81 -6.86 -1.24 12.99
CA SER A 81 -8.26 -1.70 12.99
C SER A 81 -8.57 -2.60 11.80
N LYS A 82 -8.13 -2.21 10.61
CA LYS A 82 -8.39 -2.97 9.38
C LYS A 82 -7.62 -4.28 9.36
N CYS A 83 -6.35 -4.27 9.72
CA CYS A 83 -5.46 -5.43 9.71
C CYS A 83 -5.55 -6.17 8.36
N ASN A 84 -5.95 -7.45 8.34
CA ASN A 84 -6.11 -8.26 7.13
C ASN A 84 -7.56 -8.39 6.67
N ALA A 85 -8.45 -7.55 7.18
CA ALA A 85 -9.85 -7.59 6.82
C ALA A 85 -10.08 -7.17 5.37
N GLU A 86 -11.14 -7.68 4.78
CA GLU A 86 -11.60 -7.22 3.47
C GLU A 86 -12.09 -5.77 3.63
N VAL A 87 -11.63 -4.89 2.72
CA VAL A 87 -11.75 -3.44 2.90
C VAL A 87 -13.20 -2.96 2.99
N THR A 88 -14.06 -3.43 2.10
CA THR A 88 -15.44 -2.93 2.07
C THR A 88 -16.24 -3.39 3.28
N SER A 89 -16.06 -4.63 3.70
CA SER A 89 -16.70 -5.16 4.92
C SER A 89 -16.24 -4.41 6.16
N TRP A 90 -14.92 -4.14 6.25
CA TRP A 90 -14.37 -3.38 7.37
C TRP A 90 -14.90 -1.94 7.39
N MET A 91 -14.94 -1.27 6.23
CA MET A 91 -15.44 0.10 6.12
C MET A 91 -16.92 0.19 6.53
N ARG A 92 -17.73 -0.78 6.14
CA ARG A 92 -19.14 -0.84 6.55
C ARG A 92 -19.28 -0.95 8.07
N ARG A 93 -18.48 -1.82 8.69
CA ARG A 93 -18.51 -1.98 10.16
C ARG A 93 -18.09 -0.69 10.86
N LYS A 94 -17.18 0.06 10.28
CA LYS A 94 -16.72 1.35 10.82
C LYS A 94 -17.59 2.52 10.41
N LYS A 95 -18.61 2.29 9.60
CA LYS A 95 -19.51 3.34 9.07
C LYS A 95 -18.75 4.39 8.28
N LEU A 96 -17.72 3.97 7.54
CA LEU A 96 -16.97 4.81 6.63
C LEU A 96 -17.63 4.78 5.25
N ASP A 97 -17.40 5.82 4.44
CA ASP A 97 -17.97 5.93 3.10
C ASP A 97 -17.16 5.08 2.09
N GLU A 98 -17.53 3.81 1.96
CA GLU A 98 -16.84 2.88 1.05
C GLU A 98 -16.96 3.28 -0.42
N ARG A 99 -18.10 3.82 -0.81
CA ARG A 99 -18.35 4.23 -2.18
C ARG A 99 -17.43 5.39 -2.59
N ALA A 100 -17.36 6.41 -1.76
CA ALA A 100 -16.46 7.54 -1.99
C ALA A 100 -15.00 7.09 -2.04
N PHE A 101 -14.61 6.18 -1.15
CA PHE A 101 -13.26 5.61 -1.14
C PHE A 101 -12.94 4.89 -2.44
N LEU A 102 -13.82 4.00 -2.90
CA LEU A 102 -13.59 3.20 -4.11
C LEU A 102 -13.51 4.08 -5.36
N LEU A 103 -14.38 5.09 -5.47
CA LEU A 103 -14.35 6.03 -6.59
C LEU A 103 -13.04 6.83 -6.59
N ARG A 104 -12.63 7.33 -5.45
CA ARG A 104 -11.38 8.10 -5.32
C ARG A 104 -10.16 7.22 -5.61
N GLN A 105 -10.15 5.99 -5.12
CA GLN A 105 -9.07 5.05 -5.41
C GLN A 105 -8.94 4.80 -6.91
N ALA A 106 -10.04 4.60 -7.61
CA ALA A 106 -10.02 4.38 -9.05
C ALA A 106 -9.47 5.60 -9.80
N GLU A 107 -9.89 6.80 -9.42
CA GLU A 107 -9.42 8.05 -10.03
C GLU A 107 -7.91 8.26 -9.80
N ILE A 108 -7.46 8.08 -8.56
CA ILE A 108 -6.05 8.25 -8.20
C ILE A 108 -5.19 7.20 -8.89
N SER A 109 -5.62 5.94 -8.90
CA SER A 109 -4.89 4.85 -9.55
C SER A 109 -4.72 5.10 -11.04
N ALA A 110 -5.76 5.57 -11.72
CA ALA A 110 -5.71 5.90 -13.13
C ALA A 110 -4.74 7.06 -13.40
N SER A 111 -4.79 8.11 -12.59
CA SER A 111 -3.92 9.27 -12.71
C SER A 111 -2.45 8.91 -12.50
N LEU A 112 -2.14 8.13 -11.46
CA LEU A 112 -0.77 7.76 -11.13
C LEU A 112 -0.21 6.71 -12.09
N ALA A 113 -1.03 5.85 -12.64
CA ALA A 113 -0.61 4.88 -13.66
C ALA A 113 -0.10 5.61 -14.91
N THR A 114 -0.75 6.69 -15.34
CA THR A 114 -0.29 7.52 -16.46
C THR A 114 1.04 8.19 -16.13
N GLN A 115 1.19 8.76 -14.94
CA GLN A 115 2.43 9.38 -14.49
C GLN A 115 3.57 8.37 -14.41
N THR A 116 3.31 7.18 -13.92
CA THR A 116 4.32 6.11 -13.84
C THR A 116 4.85 5.74 -15.21
N THR A 117 4.00 5.69 -16.22
CA THR A 117 4.41 5.42 -17.59
C THR A 117 5.33 6.52 -18.12
N GLU A 118 5.00 7.77 -17.85
CA GLU A 118 5.84 8.93 -18.22
C GLU A 118 7.19 8.89 -17.49
N ASP A 119 7.19 8.61 -16.20
CA ASP A 119 8.40 8.50 -15.39
C ASP A 119 9.33 7.38 -15.88
N VAL A 120 8.77 6.24 -16.24
CA VAL A 120 9.53 5.11 -16.81
C VAL A 120 10.14 5.50 -18.16
N ALA A 121 9.39 6.19 -19.01
CA ALA A 121 9.90 6.68 -20.29
C ALA A 121 11.06 7.68 -20.09
N GLN A 122 10.95 8.58 -19.11
CA GLN A 122 12.02 9.51 -18.76
C GLN A 122 13.25 8.80 -18.19
N ALA A 123 13.03 7.80 -17.32
CA ALA A 123 14.12 7.02 -16.75
C ALA A 123 14.89 6.25 -17.83
N GLU A 124 14.21 5.71 -18.82
CA GLU A 124 14.87 5.06 -19.96
C GLU A 124 15.72 6.04 -20.76
N CYS A 125 15.26 7.28 -20.94
CA CYS A 125 16.02 8.32 -21.60
C CYS A 125 17.25 8.73 -20.79
N ASP A 126 17.15 8.78 -19.47
CA ASP A 126 18.26 9.13 -18.58
C ASP A 126 19.32 8.03 -18.53
N ASP A 127 18.91 6.75 -18.63
CA ASP A 127 19.84 5.61 -18.68
C ASP A 127 20.68 5.58 -19.95
N ASP A 128 20.25 6.21 -21.03
CA ASP A 128 20.99 6.33 -22.28
C ASP A 128 22.06 7.41 -22.25
N VAL A 129 22.17 8.19 -21.19
CA VAL A 129 23.22 9.19 -21.04
C VAL A 129 24.49 8.48 -20.58
N PRO A 130 25.54 8.43 -21.42
CA PRO A 130 26.80 7.81 -21.02
C PRO A 130 27.41 8.56 -19.84
N ALA A 131 27.72 7.81 -18.83
CA ALA A 131 28.38 8.35 -17.65
C ALA A 131 29.77 8.86 -18.00
#